data_144ea90ed2dd4b853a7aaa229043ab4b
#
_entry.id   144ea90ed2dd4b853a7aaa229043ab4b
#
_cell.length_a   1.000
_cell.length_b   1.000
_cell.length_c   1.000
_cell.angle_alpha   90.00
_cell.angle_beta   90.00
_cell.angle_gamma   90.00
#
_symmetry.space_group_name_H-M   'P 1'
#
loop_
_entity.id
_entity.type
_entity.pdbx_description
1 polymer ?
#
loop_
_entity_poly.entity_id
_entity_poly.type
_entity_poly.pdbx_seq_one_letter_code
_entity_poly.pdbx_strand_id
1 'polypeptide(L)'
;MKRRILLVDDDLPVLLTLKAVLELNHFDVETATSAREAMKKMSENVYQLVITDARMETEDAGFHVVRAARKQPYNPATAMLTAYPQSSGHWKQEGAQSLLVKPVGTEDLLRQIEALLVRHEDEKQHHGQLKEPAGQHVSSSNRESGRKAS
;
A
#
# COMPACT_ATOMS: atom_id res chain seq x y z
N MET A 1 2.24 -18.34 6.36
CA MET A 1 3.14 -17.64 5.44
C MET A 1 3.28 -16.18 5.88
N LYS A 2 4.50 -15.69 5.93
CA LYS A 2 4.74 -14.29 6.32
C LYS A 2 4.30 -13.34 5.22
N ARG A 3 3.72 -12.23 5.63
CA ARG A 3 3.40 -11.14 4.69
C ARG A 3 4.70 -10.38 4.37
N ARG A 4 4.88 -10.07 3.10
CA ARG A 4 6.10 -9.42 2.61
C ARG A 4 5.86 -7.93 2.42
N ILE A 5 6.80 -7.14 2.93
CA ILE A 5 6.77 -5.69 2.86
C ILE A 5 7.99 -5.21 2.10
N LEU A 6 7.79 -4.31 1.15
CA LEU A 6 8.89 -3.56 0.54
C LEU A 6 8.93 -2.19 1.21
N LEU A 7 10.06 -1.88 1.83
CA LEU A 7 10.26 -0.64 2.57
C LEU A 7 11.26 0.22 1.80
N VAL A 8 10.84 1.41 1.38
CA VAL A 8 11.62 2.27 0.49
C VAL A 8 11.92 3.58 1.18
N ASP A 9 13.19 3.87 1.41
CA ASP A 9 13.64 5.12 2.06
C ASP A 9 15.13 5.28 1.78
N ASP A 10 15.58 6.48 1.45
CA ASP A 10 17.02 6.74 1.23
C ASP A 10 17.74 7.06 2.53
N ASP A 11 17.03 7.20 3.64
CA ASP A 11 17.61 7.39 4.96
C ASP A 11 17.89 6.03 5.57
N LEU A 12 19.14 5.59 5.51
CA LEU A 12 19.50 4.24 5.90
C LEU A 12 19.20 3.93 7.37
N PRO A 13 19.50 4.81 8.35
CA PRO A 13 19.13 4.52 9.74
C PRO A 13 17.62 4.30 9.94
N VAL A 14 16.78 5.11 9.30
CA VAL A 14 15.33 4.94 9.37
C VAL A 14 14.94 3.60 8.77
N LEU A 15 15.48 3.29 7.61
CA LEU A 15 15.19 2.04 6.89
C LEU A 15 15.51 0.82 7.74
N LEU A 16 16.70 0.79 8.33
CA LEU A 16 17.13 -0.35 9.12
C LEU A 16 16.34 -0.48 10.42
N THR A 17 15.97 0.64 11.03
CA THR A 17 15.18 0.63 12.26
C THR A 17 13.78 0.07 11.99
N LEU A 18 13.12 0.56 10.95
CA LEU A 18 11.78 0.08 10.62
C LEU A 18 11.81 -1.39 10.19
N LYS A 19 12.83 -1.77 9.43
CA LYS A 19 12.99 -3.17 9.03
C LYS A 19 13.08 -4.08 10.26
N ALA A 20 13.91 -3.70 11.24
CA ALA A 20 14.07 -4.51 12.44
C ALA A 20 12.75 -4.65 13.21
N VAL A 21 12.02 -3.56 13.36
CA VAL A 21 10.73 -3.57 14.07
C VAL A 21 9.75 -4.50 13.37
N LEU A 22 9.66 -4.39 12.05
CA LEU A 22 8.70 -5.20 11.29
C LEU A 22 9.08 -6.67 11.29
N GLU A 23 10.37 -6.97 11.19
CA GLU A 23 10.82 -8.37 11.22
C GLU A 23 10.59 -9.01 12.58
N LEU A 24 10.74 -8.26 13.66
CA LEU A 24 10.42 -8.75 15.00
C LEU A 24 8.93 -9.08 15.14
N ASN A 25 8.09 -8.50 14.31
CA ASN A 25 6.66 -8.71 14.35
C ASN A 25 6.18 -9.62 13.20
N HIS A 26 7.09 -10.45 12.72
CA HIS A 26 6.79 -11.58 11.82
C HIS A 26 6.47 -11.18 10.39
N PHE A 27 6.91 -10.00 9.97
CA PHE A 27 6.87 -9.65 8.55
C PHE A 27 8.20 -10.03 7.89
N ASP A 28 8.13 -10.31 6.60
CA ASP A 28 9.30 -10.52 5.77
C ASP A 28 9.57 -9.20 5.04
N VAL A 29 10.69 -8.54 5.31
CA VAL A 29 10.93 -7.18 4.86
C VAL A 29 12.10 -7.14 3.90
N GLU A 30 11.87 -6.56 2.72
CA GLU A 30 12.94 -6.17 1.80
C GLU A 30 13.00 -4.66 1.72
N THR A 31 14.16 -4.14 1.40
CA THR A 31 14.40 -2.70 1.41
C THR A 31 14.87 -2.22 0.06
N ALA A 32 14.61 -0.95 -0.23
CA ALA A 32 15.14 -0.25 -1.40
C ALA A 32 15.47 1.17 -0.98
N THR A 33 16.52 1.74 -1.57
CA THR A 33 16.98 3.08 -1.21
C THR A 33 16.67 4.13 -2.27
N SER A 34 15.95 3.75 -3.32
CA SER A 34 15.55 4.66 -4.39
C SER A 34 14.28 4.15 -5.04
N ALA A 35 13.60 5.03 -5.77
CA ALA A 35 12.42 4.64 -6.54
C ALA A 35 12.78 3.61 -7.61
N ARG A 36 13.93 3.78 -8.26
CA ARG A 36 14.38 2.85 -9.30
C ARG A 36 14.56 1.45 -8.73
N GLU A 37 15.25 1.35 -7.60
CA GLU A 37 15.48 0.05 -6.96
C GLU A 37 14.15 -0.57 -6.54
N ALA A 38 13.24 0.24 -6.01
CA ALA A 38 11.92 -0.23 -5.60
C ALA A 38 11.13 -0.80 -6.78
N MET A 39 11.14 -0.09 -7.90
CA MET A 39 10.43 -0.54 -9.10
C MET A 39 10.97 -1.86 -9.62
N LYS A 40 12.30 -2.02 -9.61
CA LYS A 40 12.91 -3.27 -10.02
C LYS A 40 12.46 -4.41 -9.11
N LYS A 41 12.52 -4.21 -7.80
CA LYS A 41 12.12 -5.25 -6.86
C LYS A 41 10.65 -5.60 -6.98
N MET A 42 9.79 -4.61 -7.22
CA MET A 42 8.37 -4.87 -7.40
C MET A 42 8.08 -5.69 -8.67
N SER A 43 8.90 -5.54 -9.69
CA SER A 43 8.74 -6.33 -10.92
C SER A 43 9.22 -7.76 -10.78
N GLU A 44 10.07 -8.04 -9.79
CA GLU A 44 10.69 -9.36 -9.62
C GLU A 44 10.09 -10.16 -8.46
N ASN A 45 9.35 -9.53 -7.58
CA ASN A 45 8.82 -10.16 -6.36
C ASN A 45 7.41 -9.70 -6.09
N VAL A 46 6.73 -10.42 -5.21
CA VAL A 46 5.36 -10.10 -4.79
C VAL A 46 5.41 -9.56 -3.36
N TYR A 47 4.73 -8.43 -3.13
CA TYR A 47 4.64 -7.82 -1.80
C TYR A 47 3.19 -7.58 -1.43
N GLN A 48 2.85 -7.77 -0.17
CA GLN A 48 1.53 -7.44 0.33
C GLN A 48 1.40 -5.96 0.66
N LEU A 49 2.53 -5.31 0.95
CA LEU A 49 2.54 -3.89 1.33
C LEU A 49 3.81 -3.24 0.80
N VAL A 50 3.66 -2.04 0.25
CA VAL A 50 4.79 -1.19 -0.14
C VAL A 50 4.70 0.08 0.69
N ILE A 51 5.75 0.36 1.47
CA ILE A 51 5.86 1.59 2.26
C ILE A 51 7.00 2.39 1.67
N THR A 52 6.75 3.63 1.27
CA THR A 52 7.77 4.46 0.65
C THR A 52 7.86 5.82 1.31
N ASP A 53 9.10 6.32 1.46
CA ASP A 53 9.31 7.71 1.80
C ASP A 53 8.75 8.59 0.65
N ALA A 54 8.23 9.74 0.99
CA ALA A 54 7.64 10.65 0.01
C ALA A 54 8.71 11.32 -0.84
N ARG A 55 9.85 11.63 -0.24
CA ARG A 55 10.94 12.32 -0.93
C ARG A 55 12.20 11.49 -0.84
N MET A 56 12.86 11.31 -1.95
CA MET A 56 14.14 10.60 -2.00
C MET A 56 15.04 11.30 -2.99
N GLU A 57 15.34 10.66 -4.12
CA GLU A 57 16.18 11.29 -5.14
C GLU A 57 15.51 12.51 -5.78
N THR A 58 14.17 12.56 -5.75
CA THR A 58 13.39 13.73 -6.15
C THR A 58 12.29 13.95 -5.14
N GLU A 59 11.62 15.11 -5.21
CA GLU A 59 10.56 15.45 -4.27
C GLU A 59 9.31 14.57 -4.47
N ASP A 60 9.15 14.00 -5.66
CA ASP A 60 7.99 13.17 -5.98
C ASP A 60 8.34 11.69 -6.14
N ALA A 61 9.51 11.28 -5.67
CA ALA A 61 9.96 9.90 -5.82
C ALA A 61 8.99 8.89 -5.21
N GLY A 62 8.44 9.22 -4.03
CA GLY A 62 7.47 8.34 -3.37
C GLY A 62 6.21 8.14 -4.18
N PHE A 63 5.73 9.18 -4.86
CA PHE A 63 4.55 9.05 -5.72
C PHE A 63 4.81 8.12 -6.90
N HIS A 64 6.03 8.16 -7.45
CA HIS A 64 6.39 7.21 -8.52
C HIS A 64 6.35 5.78 -8.03
N VAL A 65 6.84 5.53 -6.80
CA VAL A 65 6.79 4.20 -6.21
C VAL A 65 5.34 3.74 -6.00
N VAL A 66 4.50 4.61 -5.47
CA VAL A 66 3.09 4.28 -5.23
C VAL A 66 2.38 3.96 -6.54
N ARG A 67 2.60 4.76 -7.58
CA ARG A 67 1.98 4.50 -8.88
C ARG A 67 2.44 3.17 -9.46
N ALA A 68 3.73 2.87 -9.34
CA ALA A 68 4.26 1.59 -9.81
C ALA A 68 3.66 0.42 -9.03
N ALA A 69 3.49 0.58 -7.72
CA ALA A 69 2.88 -0.45 -6.88
C ALA A 69 1.44 -0.73 -7.31
N ARG A 70 0.68 0.31 -7.59
CA ARG A 70 -0.72 0.17 -7.99
C ARG A 70 -0.88 -0.55 -9.33
N LYS A 71 0.16 -0.55 -10.16
CA LYS A 71 0.12 -1.22 -11.46
C LYS A 71 0.51 -2.69 -11.38
N GLN A 72 0.97 -3.15 -10.22
CA GLN A 72 1.39 -4.53 -10.08
C GLN A 72 0.17 -5.47 -10.05
N PRO A 73 0.25 -6.61 -10.73
CA PRO A 73 -0.90 -7.53 -10.78
C PRO A 73 -1.27 -8.11 -9.42
N TYR A 74 -0.33 -8.14 -8.47
CA TYR A 74 -0.60 -8.65 -7.13
C TYR A 74 -1.25 -7.61 -6.21
N ASN A 75 -1.45 -6.38 -6.68
CA ASN A 75 -2.20 -5.32 -6.01
C ASN A 75 -1.81 -5.16 -4.54
N PRO A 76 -0.60 -4.65 -4.24
CA PRO A 76 -0.17 -4.48 -2.85
C PRO A 76 -0.86 -3.28 -2.21
N ALA A 77 -1.02 -3.31 -0.89
CA ALA A 77 -1.40 -2.12 -0.14
C ALA A 77 -0.24 -1.11 -0.22
N THR A 78 -0.55 0.17 -0.10
CA THR A 78 0.47 1.23 -0.20
C THR A 78 0.35 2.19 0.97
N ALA A 79 1.50 2.59 1.50
CA ALA A 79 1.60 3.61 2.55
C ALA A 79 2.77 4.52 2.24
N MET A 80 2.64 5.77 2.61
CA MET A 80 3.69 6.76 2.39
C MET A 80 4.21 7.27 3.73
N LEU A 81 5.53 7.40 3.85
CA LEU A 81 6.20 8.00 5.01
C LEU A 81 6.56 9.43 4.68
N THR A 82 6.34 10.35 5.61
CA THR A 82 6.75 11.73 5.41
C THR A 82 7.13 12.42 6.72
N ALA A 83 8.14 13.28 6.68
CA ALA A 83 8.43 14.18 7.77
C ALA A 83 7.63 15.48 7.67
N TYR A 84 7.00 15.73 6.53
CA TYR A 84 6.33 16.99 6.24
C TYR A 84 4.92 16.74 5.69
N PRO A 85 3.95 16.39 6.57
CA PRO A 85 2.62 16.00 6.11
C PRO A 85 1.89 17.08 5.31
N GLN A 86 2.16 18.36 5.60
CA GLN A 86 1.52 19.43 4.84
C GLN A 86 1.98 19.48 3.39
N SER A 87 3.21 19.05 3.13
CA SER A 87 3.76 19.03 1.78
C SER A 87 3.31 17.82 0.98
N SER A 88 2.63 16.88 1.63
CA SER A 88 2.24 15.61 1.02
C SER A 88 0.74 15.54 0.82
N GLY A 89 0.10 16.68 0.54
CA GLY A 89 -1.36 16.77 0.47
C GLY A 89 -2.01 15.97 -0.63
N HIS A 90 -1.24 15.49 -1.60
CA HIS A 90 -1.78 14.74 -2.73
C HIS A 90 -1.63 13.22 -2.60
N TRP A 91 -1.22 12.75 -1.43
CA TRP A 91 -0.89 11.33 -1.28
C TRP A 91 -2.06 10.39 -1.60
N LYS A 92 -3.27 10.77 -1.22
CA LYS A 92 -4.46 9.97 -1.53
C LYS A 92 -4.75 9.96 -3.02
N GLN A 93 -4.59 11.10 -3.66
CA GLN A 93 -4.86 11.23 -5.10
C GLN A 93 -3.87 10.42 -5.91
N GLU A 94 -2.65 10.28 -5.42
CA GLU A 94 -1.64 9.45 -6.08
C GLU A 94 -1.80 7.97 -5.78
N GLY A 95 -2.72 7.62 -4.90
CA GLY A 95 -3.08 6.24 -4.68
C GLY A 95 -2.55 5.59 -3.42
N ALA A 96 -1.83 6.33 -2.58
CA ALA A 96 -1.41 5.80 -1.29
C ALA A 96 -2.64 5.66 -0.39
N GLN A 97 -2.71 4.55 0.33
CA GLN A 97 -3.87 4.26 1.18
C GLN A 97 -3.68 4.77 2.60
N SER A 98 -2.45 5.02 3.01
CA SER A 98 -2.16 5.49 4.35
C SER A 98 -0.97 6.41 4.33
N LEU A 99 -0.96 7.37 5.26
CA LEU A 99 0.16 8.30 5.44
C LEU A 99 0.72 8.11 6.85
N LEU A 100 2.01 7.81 6.94
CA LEU A 100 2.71 7.65 8.21
C LEU A 100 3.64 8.84 8.38
N VAL A 101 3.59 9.50 9.54
CA VAL A 101 4.36 10.72 9.79
C VAL A 101 5.59 10.37 10.63
N LYS A 102 6.76 10.76 10.14
CA LYS A 102 8.03 10.54 10.85
C LYS A 102 8.16 11.54 12.01
N PRO A 103 8.76 11.15 13.14
CA PRO A 103 9.20 9.81 13.50
C PRO A 103 8.01 8.93 13.88
N VAL A 104 8.02 7.67 13.43
CA VAL A 104 6.90 6.77 13.67
C VAL A 104 7.22 5.92 14.89
N GLY A 105 6.34 5.98 15.90
CA GLY A 105 6.47 5.11 17.06
C GLY A 105 6.17 3.67 16.69
N THR A 106 6.82 2.73 17.38
CA THR A 106 6.71 1.31 17.05
C THR A 106 5.26 0.83 17.12
N GLU A 107 4.56 1.14 18.19
CA GLU A 107 3.18 0.68 18.36
C GLU A 107 2.25 1.30 17.33
N ASP A 108 2.43 2.58 17.04
CA ASP A 108 1.61 3.26 16.03
C ASP A 108 1.85 2.67 14.65
N LEU A 109 3.11 2.41 14.31
CA LEU A 109 3.46 1.81 13.03
C LEU A 109 2.76 0.48 12.86
N LEU A 110 2.89 -0.41 13.85
CA LEU A 110 2.32 -1.74 13.77
C LEU A 110 0.80 -1.71 13.69
N ARG A 111 0.16 -0.86 14.50
CA ARG A 111 -1.29 -0.73 14.49
C ARG A 111 -1.78 -0.24 13.15
N GLN A 112 -1.13 0.77 12.59
CA GLN A 112 -1.55 1.32 11.31
C GLN A 112 -1.33 0.33 10.16
N ILE A 113 -0.22 -0.41 10.20
CA ILE A 113 0.06 -1.41 9.17
C ILE A 113 -0.96 -2.55 9.23
N GLU A 114 -1.26 -3.05 10.42
CA GLU A 114 -2.24 -4.13 10.56
C GLU A 114 -3.61 -3.68 10.10
N ALA A 115 -4.03 -2.48 10.49
CA ALA A 115 -5.32 -1.95 10.06
C ALA A 115 -5.38 -1.79 8.55
N LEU A 116 -4.30 -1.29 7.95
CA LEU A 116 -4.22 -1.10 6.51
C LEU A 116 -4.33 -2.44 5.78
N LEU A 117 -3.60 -3.45 6.25
CA LEU A 117 -3.62 -4.75 5.59
C LEU A 117 -5.00 -5.42 5.67
N VAL A 118 -5.65 -5.32 6.82
CA VAL A 118 -7.01 -5.85 6.98
C VAL A 118 -7.98 -5.15 6.03
N ARG A 119 -7.95 -3.83 6.01
CA ARG A 119 -8.85 -3.06 5.15
C ARG A 119 -8.59 -3.36 3.68
N HIS A 120 -7.32 -3.45 3.29
CA HIS A 120 -6.95 -3.73 1.91
C HIS A 120 -7.43 -5.11 1.47
N GLU A 121 -7.28 -6.10 2.33
CA GLU A 121 -7.74 -7.45 2.03
C GLU A 121 -9.26 -7.50 1.90
N ASP A 122 -9.98 -6.80 2.77
CA ASP A 122 -11.43 -6.70 2.68
C ASP A 122 -11.85 -6.05 1.37
N GLU A 123 -11.18 -4.98 0.96
CA GLU A 123 -11.49 -4.30 -0.29
C GLU A 123 -11.27 -5.21 -1.49
N LYS A 124 -10.21 -6.01 -1.47
CA LYS A 124 -9.97 -6.98 -2.53
C LYS A 124 -11.08 -8.01 -2.62
N GLN A 125 -11.49 -8.56 -1.48
CA GLN A 125 -12.53 -9.58 -1.45
C GLN A 125 -13.87 -9.01 -1.88
N HIS A 126 -14.20 -7.82 -1.41
CA HIS A 126 -15.44 -7.16 -1.78
C HIS A 126 -15.47 -6.87 -3.28
N HIS A 127 -14.37 -6.37 -3.81
CA HIS A 127 -14.27 -6.08 -5.25
C HIS A 127 -14.42 -7.35 -6.09
N GLY A 128 -13.81 -8.44 -5.63
CA GLY A 128 -13.94 -9.73 -6.30
C GLY A 128 -15.39 -10.23 -6.30
N GLN A 129 -16.08 -10.09 -5.19
CA GLN A 129 -17.47 -10.46 -5.08
C GLN A 129 -18.36 -9.68 -6.02
N LEU A 130 -18.11 -8.37 -6.13
CA LEU A 130 -18.89 -7.54 -7.03
C LEU A 130 -18.69 -7.89 -8.49
N LYS A 131 -17.52 -8.41 -8.83
CA LYS A 131 -17.23 -8.79 -10.21
C LYS A 131 -17.82 -10.13 -10.61
N GLU A 132 -17.98 -11.04 -9.66
CA GLU A 132 -18.39 -12.41 -9.96
C GLU A 132 -19.75 -12.51 -10.60
N PRO A 133 -20.78 -11.83 -10.11
CA PRO A 133 -22.07 -12.00 -10.75
C PRO A 133 -22.18 -11.34 -12.09
N ALA A 134 -21.17 -10.70 -12.57
CA ALA A 134 -21.23 -10.10 -13.90
C ALA A 134 -21.52 -11.18 -14.97
N GLY A 135 -21.32 -12.34 -14.62
CA GLY A 135 -21.79 -13.41 -15.45
C GLY A 135 -23.28 -13.60 -15.26
N GLN A 136 -23.82 -13.01 -14.34
CA GLN A 136 -25.11 -13.18 -13.96
C GLN A 136 -25.77 -11.99 -13.58
N HIS A 137 -25.55 -11.43 -13.22
CA HIS A 137 -25.75 -10.55 -12.79
C HIS A 137 -26.42 -9.83 -12.74
N VAL A 138 -26.68 -9.62 -12.65
CA VAL A 138 -26.98 -8.88 -12.63
C VAL A 138 -27.73 -8.28 -12.46
N SER A 139 -28.06 -8.17 -12.43
CA SER A 139 -28.40 -7.57 -12.34
C SER A 139 -29.20 -7.03 -12.07
N SER A 140 -29.66 -7.02 -12.05
CA SER A 140 -29.98 -6.53 -11.78
C SER A 140 -30.78 -5.92 -11.51
N SER A 141 -31.23 -5.92 -11.57
CA SER A 141 -31.54 -5.40 -11.38
C SER A 141 -32.28 -4.96 -11.03
N ASN A 142 -32.74 -5.07 -11.16
CA ASN A 142 -32.91 -4.77 -10.88
C ASN A 142 -33.55 -4.35 -10.54
N ARG A 143 -33.97 -4.29 -10.67
CA ARG A 143 -34.00 -4.13 -10.36
C ARG A 143 -34.62 -3.74 -10.21
N GLU A 144 -34.93 -3.81 -10.16
CA GLU A 144 -34.92 -3.69 -10.00
C GLU A 144 -35.43 -3.44 -9.78
N SER A 145 -36.12 -3.45 -9.90
CA SER A 145 -36.02 -3.47 -9.82
C SER A 145 -36.35 -3.22 -9.48
N GLY A 146 -36.95 -2.89 -9.56
CA GLY A 146 -36.54 -2.98 -9.39
C GLY A 146 -36.93 -2.57 -9.08
N ARG A 147 -37.03 -2.18 -9.32
CA ARG A 147 -36.84 -1.96 -9.22
C ARG A 147 -37.11 -1.74 -9.05
N LYS A 148 -37.70 -1.86 -8.93
CA LYS A 148 -37.33 -1.94 -8.90
C LYS A 148 -37.24 -1.89 -8.77
N ALA A 149 -37.81 -1.97 -8.86
CA ALA A 149 -37.05 -2.25 -8.93
C ALA A 149 -36.86 -2.18 -8.83
N SER A 150 -37.40 -2.05 -8.86
CA SER A 150 -36.50 -2.34 -8.97
C SER A 150 -36.28 -2.32 -8.79
#